data_66617591008f9944070a37eb2b0c9265
#
_entry.id   66617591008f9944070a37eb2b0c9265
#
_cell.length_a   1.000
_cell.length_b   1.000
_cell.length_c   1.000
_cell.angle_alpha   90.00
_cell.angle_beta   90.00
_cell.angle_gamma   90.00
#
_symmetry.space_group_name_H-M   'P 1'
#
loop_
_entity.id
_entity.type
_entity.pdbx_description
1 polymer ?
#
loop_
_entity_poly.entity_id
_entity_poly.type
_entity_poly.pdbx_seq_one_letter_code
_entity_poly.pdbx_strand_id
1 'polypeptide(L)'
;MYLYIGTNGSVAAIDPQTGNEVWRTELSSSGFFSSMGGSDVCVLEHEGQVFAGSNGYVFALDGATGDILWENGLEGMGHNDVTLSIAGKSIQFVATHTHTNT
;
A
#
# COMPACT_ATOMS: atom_id res chain seq x y z
N MET A 1 -17.13 5.50 3.37
CA MET A 1 -16.25 4.36 3.08
C MET A 1 -15.59 4.54 1.73
N TYR A 2 -14.30 4.32 1.67
CA TYR A 2 -13.55 4.46 0.42
C TYR A 2 -13.06 3.12 -0.07
N LEU A 3 -12.83 3.04 -1.36
CA LEU A 3 -12.08 1.95 -1.95
C LEU A 3 -10.63 2.39 -2.03
N TYR A 4 -9.73 1.58 -1.47
CA TYR A 4 -8.31 1.91 -1.48
C TYR A 4 -7.60 1.07 -2.52
N ILE A 5 -6.77 1.70 -3.31
CA ILE A 5 -5.99 1.01 -4.32
C ILE A 5 -4.51 1.35 -4.16
N GLY A 6 -3.67 0.39 -4.53
CA GLY A 6 -2.24 0.59 -4.54
C GLY A 6 -1.68 0.15 -5.87
N THR A 7 -0.90 1.00 -6.49
CA THR A 7 -0.26 0.67 -7.76
C THR A 7 0.82 1.69 -8.04
N ASN A 8 1.84 1.25 -8.71
CA ASN A 8 2.88 2.13 -9.24
C ASN A 8 3.46 3.04 -8.15
N GLY A 9 3.69 2.46 -6.97
CA GLY A 9 4.31 3.19 -5.87
C GLY A 9 3.43 4.20 -5.18
N SER A 10 2.12 4.17 -5.43
CA SER A 10 1.18 5.12 -4.83
C SER A 10 -0.01 4.40 -4.24
N VAL A 11 -0.67 5.10 -3.33
CA VAL A 11 -1.94 4.65 -2.75
C VAL A 11 -2.97 5.73 -3.02
N ALA A 12 -4.17 5.33 -3.38
CA ALA A 12 -5.25 6.29 -3.62
C ALA A 12 -6.53 5.78 -2.98
N ALA A 13 -7.38 6.72 -2.61
CA ALA A 13 -8.72 6.43 -2.15
C ALA A 13 -9.70 6.86 -3.22
N ILE A 14 -10.64 5.98 -3.50
CA ILE A 14 -11.62 6.18 -4.55
C ILE A 14 -13.00 6.15 -3.91
N ASP A 15 -13.86 7.06 -4.29
CA ASP A 15 -15.26 7.00 -3.90
C ASP A 15 -15.90 5.85 -4.67
N PRO A 16 -16.35 4.79 -3.99
CA PRO A 16 -16.83 3.62 -4.70
C PRO A 16 -18.15 3.84 -5.43
N GLN A 17 -18.87 4.91 -5.11
CA GLN A 17 -20.14 5.17 -5.78
C GLN A 17 -19.95 5.95 -7.08
N THR A 18 -18.93 6.78 -7.13
CA THR A 18 -18.72 7.66 -8.30
C THR A 18 -17.48 7.28 -9.09
N GLY A 19 -16.52 6.60 -8.47
CA GLY A 19 -15.24 6.34 -9.09
C GLY A 19 -14.27 7.52 -9.01
N ASN A 20 -14.68 8.59 -8.34
CA ASN A 20 -13.82 9.77 -8.24
C ASN A 20 -12.71 9.54 -7.22
N GLU A 21 -11.53 10.04 -7.53
CA GLU A 21 -10.40 9.97 -6.62
C GLU A 21 -10.57 10.99 -5.51
N VAL A 22 -10.42 10.54 -4.26
CA VAL A 22 -10.56 11.41 -3.09
C VAL A 22 -9.21 11.95 -2.67
N TRP A 23 -8.20 11.07 -2.58
CA TRP A 23 -6.83 11.48 -2.32
C TRP A 23 -5.87 10.48 -2.97
N ARG A 24 -4.64 10.94 -3.14
CA ARG A 24 -3.57 10.11 -3.68
C ARG A 24 -2.30 10.44 -2.93
N THR A 25 -1.57 9.41 -2.52
CA THR A 25 -0.32 9.58 -1.80
C THR A 25 0.77 8.78 -2.48
N GLU A 26 1.83 9.45 -2.85
CA GLU A 26 3.00 8.79 -3.40
C GLU A 26 3.86 8.29 -2.25
N LEU A 27 4.22 7.01 -2.27
CA LEU A 27 5.04 6.43 -1.23
C LEU A 27 6.50 6.75 -1.49
N SER A 28 7.21 7.12 -0.43
CA SER A 28 8.64 7.35 -0.53
C SER A 28 9.23 7.14 0.84
N SER A 29 10.44 6.58 0.88
CA SER A 29 11.07 6.35 2.17
C SER A 29 11.76 7.63 2.63
N SER A 30 11.72 7.87 3.94
CA SER A 30 12.22 9.13 4.49
C SER A 30 13.73 9.24 4.44
N GLY A 31 14.46 8.16 4.35
CA GLY A 31 15.90 8.21 4.33
C GLY A 31 16.52 8.45 2.97
N PHE A 32 15.73 8.44 1.92
CA PHE A 32 16.21 8.54 0.56
C PHE A 32 15.25 9.38 -0.25
N PHE A 33 15.73 9.86 -1.37
CA PHE A 33 14.88 10.58 -2.29
C PHE A 33 14.15 9.65 -3.25
N SER A 34 14.39 8.37 -3.13
CA SER A 34 13.76 7.42 -4.02
C SER A 34 12.31 7.29 -3.70
N SER A 35 11.48 7.40 -4.71
CA SER A 35 10.07 7.08 -4.60
C SER A 35 9.90 5.60 -4.89
N MET A 36 8.71 5.08 -4.63
CA MET A 36 8.37 3.71 -4.95
C MET A 36 7.78 3.60 -6.35
N GLY A 37 7.96 4.61 -7.18
CA GLY A 37 7.42 4.63 -8.52
C GLY A 37 7.78 3.38 -9.29
N GLY A 38 6.81 2.81 -9.98
CA GLY A 38 7.00 1.58 -10.73
C GLY A 38 6.89 0.32 -9.89
N SER A 39 6.73 0.45 -8.58
CA SER A 39 6.65 -0.70 -7.68
C SER A 39 5.20 -1.12 -7.48
N ASP A 40 5.00 -2.42 -7.35
CA ASP A 40 3.70 -2.94 -6.95
C ASP A 40 3.43 -2.56 -5.51
N VAL A 41 2.17 -2.26 -5.22
CA VAL A 41 1.75 -1.87 -3.88
C VAL A 41 0.57 -2.72 -3.48
N CYS A 42 0.65 -3.34 -2.31
CA CYS A 42 -0.52 -4.00 -1.74
C CYS A 42 -1.05 -3.11 -0.61
N VAL A 43 -2.36 -3.15 -0.40
CA VAL A 43 -2.99 -2.33 0.62
C VAL A 43 -3.94 -3.17 1.45
N LEU A 44 -4.10 -2.75 2.70
CA LEU A 44 -5.01 -3.40 3.64
C LEU A 44 -5.56 -2.31 4.56
N GLU A 45 -6.89 -2.22 4.65
CA GLU A 45 -7.51 -1.25 5.53
C GLU A 45 -7.92 -1.92 6.83
N HIS A 46 -7.71 -1.22 7.94
CA HIS A 46 -8.14 -1.70 9.24
C HIS A 46 -8.38 -0.50 10.14
N GLU A 47 -9.61 -0.38 10.63
CA GLU A 47 -9.99 0.65 11.61
C GLU A 47 -9.60 2.06 11.18
N GLY A 48 -9.83 2.36 9.91
CA GLY A 48 -9.59 3.71 9.40
C GLY A 48 -8.17 3.97 8.97
N GLN A 49 -7.27 3.03 9.15
CA GLN A 49 -5.91 3.15 8.68
C GLN A 49 -5.69 2.27 7.45
N VAL A 50 -4.88 2.76 6.54
CA VAL A 50 -4.50 2.01 5.36
C VAL A 50 -3.03 1.63 5.49
N PHE A 51 -2.77 0.34 5.40
CA PHE A 51 -1.39 -0.15 5.43
C PHE A 51 -1.00 -0.51 4.02
N ALA A 52 0.17 -0.05 3.61
CA ALA A 52 0.67 -0.28 2.26
C ALA A 52 2.02 -0.93 2.32
N GLY A 53 2.19 -2.00 1.53
CA GLY A 53 3.47 -2.68 1.43
C GLY A 53 4.01 -2.57 0.02
N SER A 54 5.27 -2.20 -0.11
CA SER A 54 5.88 -2.05 -1.42
C SER A 54 7.39 -2.08 -1.28
N ASN A 55 8.01 -2.87 -2.12
CA ASN A 55 9.47 -2.88 -2.27
C ASN A 55 10.21 -3.01 -0.93
N GLY A 56 9.70 -3.88 -0.06
CA GLY A 56 10.32 -4.13 1.23
C GLY A 56 9.99 -3.13 2.31
N TYR A 57 9.09 -2.19 2.05
CA TYR A 57 8.66 -1.20 3.03
C TYR A 57 7.21 -1.39 3.40
N VAL A 58 6.87 -0.97 4.60
CA VAL A 58 5.47 -0.89 5.06
C VAL A 58 5.19 0.53 5.49
N PHE A 59 4.04 1.04 5.06
CA PHE A 59 3.59 2.38 5.41
C PHE A 59 2.22 2.29 6.04
N ALA A 60 1.96 3.17 7.00
CA ALA A 60 0.60 3.35 7.52
C ALA A 60 0.14 4.74 7.11
N LEU A 61 -1.07 4.80 6.57
CA LEU A 61 -1.65 6.05 6.13
C LEU A 61 -2.98 6.25 6.83
N ASP A 62 -3.34 7.53 7.01
CA ASP A 62 -4.69 7.88 7.47
C ASP A 62 -5.65 7.64 6.32
N GLY A 63 -6.65 6.78 6.54
CA GLY A 63 -7.57 6.43 5.46
C GLY A 63 -8.45 7.57 5.01
N ALA A 64 -8.64 8.59 5.85
CA ALA A 64 -9.48 9.72 5.49
C ALA A 64 -8.72 10.77 4.69
N THR A 65 -7.43 10.93 4.93
CA THR A 65 -6.67 12.04 4.33
C THR A 65 -5.55 11.58 3.43
N GLY A 66 -5.06 10.37 3.61
CA GLY A 66 -3.91 9.88 2.84
C GLY A 66 -2.57 10.26 3.44
N ASP A 67 -2.56 10.91 4.60
CA ASP A 67 -1.30 11.27 5.23
C ASP A 67 -0.55 10.02 5.69
N ILE A 68 0.76 10.01 5.47
CA ILE A 68 1.60 8.91 5.94
C ILE A 68 1.83 9.12 7.43
N LEU A 69 1.42 8.13 8.22
CA LEU A 69 1.54 8.20 9.67
C LEU A 69 2.89 7.66 10.15
N TRP A 70 3.35 6.60 9.51
CA TRP A 70 4.67 6.05 9.80
C TRP A 70 5.10 5.15 8.65
N GLU A 71 6.39 4.85 8.64
CA GLU A 71 6.95 3.91 7.67
C GLU A 71 7.94 3.00 8.38
N ASN A 72 8.16 1.81 7.83
CA ASN A 72 9.12 0.86 8.36
C ASN A 72 9.80 0.17 7.18
N GLY A 73 11.12 0.28 7.15
CA GLY A 73 11.91 -0.29 6.07
C GLY A 73 12.16 -1.78 6.20
N LEU A 74 11.64 -2.42 7.25
CA LEU A 74 11.76 -3.87 7.45
C LEU A 74 13.20 -4.32 7.30
N GLU A 75 14.06 -3.74 8.08
CA GLU A 75 15.50 -3.97 7.97
C GLU A 75 15.80 -5.46 8.00
N GLY A 76 16.60 -5.92 7.05
CA GLY A 76 16.99 -7.31 6.97
C GLY A 76 16.04 -8.20 6.20
N MET A 77 14.94 -7.67 5.69
CA MET A 77 13.95 -8.48 4.97
C MET A 77 13.99 -8.29 3.46
N GLY A 78 14.94 -7.50 2.96
CA GLY A 78 15.10 -7.33 1.52
C GLY A 78 14.17 -6.28 0.93
N HIS A 79 14.09 -6.26 -0.40
CA HIS A 79 13.33 -5.23 -1.12
C HIS A 79 12.36 -5.83 -2.10
N ASN A 80 11.75 -6.93 -1.73
CA ASN A 80 10.80 -7.61 -2.60
C ASN A 80 9.38 -7.15 -2.27
N ASP A 81 8.43 -7.76 -2.97
CA ASP A 81 7.03 -7.52 -2.72
C ASP A 81 6.69 -7.85 -1.28
N VAL A 82 5.73 -7.12 -0.75
CA VAL A 82 5.27 -7.25 0.62
C VAL A 82 3.81 -7.66 0.58
N THR A 83 3.45 -8.66 1.38
CA THR A 83 2.04 -9.00 1.58
C THR A 83 1.67 -8.65 3.01
N LEU A 84 0.41 -8.32 3.22
CA LEU A 84 -0.07 -7.83 4.50
C LEU A 84 -1.25 -8.67 4.96
N SER A 85 -1.33 -8.86 6.27
CA SER A 85 -2.53 -9.45 6.86
C SER A 85 -2.67 -8.96 8.29
N ILE A 86 -3.91 -8.92 8.73
CA ILE A 86 -4.24 -8.59 10.11
C ILE A 86 -5.20 -9.67 10.58
N ALA A 87 -5.02 -10.12 11.82
CA ALA A 87 -5.89 -11.17 12.35
C ALA A 87 -7.34 -10.77 12.19
N GLY A 88 -8.16 -11.64 11.62
CA GLY A 88 -9.57 -11.37 11.40
C GLY A 88 -9.88 -10.67 10.11
N LYS A 89 -8.89 -10.36 9.29
CA LYS A 89 -9.09 -9.70 8.00
C LYS A 89 -8.73 -10.63 6.86
N SER A 90 -9.21 -10.28 5.68
CA SER A 90 -8.89 -11.05 4.48
C SER A 90 -7.42 -10.92 4.15
N ILE A 91 -6.89 -11.97 3.56
CA ILE A 91 -5.50 -11.97 3.12
C ILE A 91 -5.38 -11.21 1.82
N GLN A 92 -4.31 -10.45 1.70
CA GLN A 92 -3.98 -9.72 0.48
C GLN A 92 -3.13 -10.57 -0.44
N PHE A 93 -3.29 -10.34 -1.72
CA PHE A 93 -2.44 -10.95 -2.74
C PHE A 93 -1.77 -9.88 -3.55
N VAL A 94 -0.51 -10.13 -3.90
CA VAL A 94 0.17 -9.33 -4.88
C VAL A 94 0.02 -10.10 -6.19
N ALA A 95 -0.91 -9.67 -7.00
CA ALA A 95 -1.36 -10.48 -8.14
C ALA A 95 -0.38 -10.54 -9.30
N THR A 96 0.57 -9.69 -9.32
CA THR A 96 1.42 -9.51 -10.50
C THR A 96 2.31 -10.68 -10.82
N HIS A 97 2.50 -11.52 -9.89
CA HIS A 97 3.49 -12.53 -10.07
C HIS A 97 2.93 -13.87 -10.35
N THR A 98 2.11 -13.89 -10.74
CA THR A 98 1.77 -15.09 -10.85
C THR A 98 1.90 -15.94 -11.83
N HIS A 99 2.53 -15.88 -11.59
CA HIS A 99 2.64 -16.60 -11.99
C HIS A 99 2.19 -17.57 -12.22
N THR A 100 2.26 -17.85 -12.31
CA THR A 100 1.93 -18.56 -12.56
C THR A 100 1.62 -19.52 -12.49
N ASN A 101 1.53 -20.01 -12.31
CA ASN A 101 1.21 -20.88 -12.40
C ASN A 101 0.61 -21.52 -12.18
N THR A 102 0.44 -21.62 -12.18
CA THR A 102 -0.08 -22.23 -11.99
C THR A 102 -0.53 -22.63 -12.08
#